data_e9e89be76d80b7d2f64c56bab1ce6f2f
#
_entry.id   e9e89be76d80b7d2f64c56bab1ce6f2f
#
_cell.length_a   1.000
_cell.length_b   1.000
_cell.length_c   1.000
_cell.angle_alpha   90.00
_cell.angle_beta   90.00
_cell.angle_gamma   90.00
#
_symmetry.space_group_name_H-M   'P 1'
#
loop_
_entity.id
_entity.type
_entity.pdbx_description
1 polymer ?
#
loop_
_entity_poly.entity_id
_entity_poly.type
_entity_poly.pdbx_seq_one_letter_code
_entity_poly.pdbx_strand_id
1 'polypeptide(L)'
;MTRFFVALLLSGAIMVPAMAALKTGEKAPDFSARASLAGKEFDFSLKAALKKGPVVVYFYPSAFTGGCNIEAHTFAENKEKFDAAGATIIGVSQDSIARLNAFSADPQYCAGKIAVASDADGAIAKAYGLTKTDPRAGMKDTRGVDIDHAFTERTTFIVTPDAKIATTLSSNDDKISPADHVEKSLAAVKQITTAKPGAN
;
A
#
# COMPACT_ATOMS: atom_id res chain seq x y z
N MET A 1 66.47 8.77 -19.83
CA MET A 1 65.22 8.17 -20.42
C MET A 1 64.29 7.86 -19.25
N THR A 2 63.36 8.78 -18.91
CA THR A 2 62.46 8.70 -17.76
C THR A 2 61.07 8.29 -18.26
N ARG A 3 60.63 7.08 -17.95
CA ARG A 3 59.33 6.54 -18.35
C ARG A 3 58.29 6.94 -17.29
N PHE A 4 57.37 7.84 -17.65
CA PHE A 4 56.18 8.15 -16.85
C PHE A 4 55.12 7.07 -17.09
N PHE A 5 54.77 6.35 -16.03
CA PHE A 5 53.59 5.50 -16.00
C PHE A 5 52.38 6.35 -15.60
N VAL A 6 51.44 6.55 -16.52
CA VAL A 6 50.15 7.12 -16.24
C VAL A 6 49.23 6.01 -15.76
N ALA A 7 48.90 6.03 -14.46
CA ALA A 7 47.89 5.12 -13.88
C ALA A 7 46.50 5.67 -14.20
N LEU A 8 45.76 4.99 -15.06
CA LEU A 8 44.37 5.30 -15.40
C LEU A 8 43.49 4.72 -14.30
N LEU A 9 43.00 5.57 -13.38
CA LEU A 9 41.99 5.21 -12.36
C LEU A 9 40.63 5.09 -13.03
N LEU A 10 40.16 3.86 -13.27
CA LEU A 10 38.77 3.58 -13.63
C LEU A 10 37.89 3.80 -12.39
N SER A 11 37.23 4.93 -12.31
CA SER A 11 36.17 5.17 -11.35
C SER A 11 34.93 4.40 -11.81
N GLY A 12 34.71 3.22 -11.25
CA GLY A 12 33.46 2.46 -11.42
C GLY A 12 32.31 3.21 -10.72
N ALA A 13 31.41 3.81 -11.48
CA ALA A 13 30.16 4.34 -10.94
C ALA A 13 29.31 3.17 -10.45
N ILE A 14 29.11 3.07 -9.13
CA ILE A 14 28.14 2.16 -8.54
C ILE A 14 26.77 2.71 -8.88
N MET A 15 26.10 2.15 -9.90
CA MET A 15 24.68 2.41 -10.14
C MET A 15 23.88 1.81 -8.99
N VAL A 16 23.41 2.62 -8.08
CA VAL A 16 22.37 2.24 -7.12
C VAL A 16 21.08 2.08 -7.93
N PRO A 17 20.46 0.88 -7.98
CA PRO A 17 19.21 0.73 -8.69
C PRO A 17 18.16 1.65 -8.08
N ALA A 18 17.50 2.46 -8.90
CA ALA A 18 16.34 3.23 -8.46
C ALA A 18 15.28 2.25 -7.98
N MET A 19 14.80 2.42 -6.75
CA MET A 19 13.68 1.64 -6.24
C MET A 19 12.44 2.00 -7.07
N ALA A 20 11.83 1.00 -7.67
CA ALA A 20 10.57 1.13 -8.39
C ALA A 20 9.54 0.20 -7.77
N ALA A 21 8.28 0.63 -7.78
CA ALA A 21 7.16 -0.18 -7.30
C ALA A 21 7.17 -1.57 -7.95
N LEU A 22 6.89 -2.59 -7.16
CA LEU A 22 6.82 -3.98 -7.62
C LEU A 22 5.79 -4.12 -8.74
N LYS A 23 6.10 -4.95 -9.72
CA LYS A 23 5.31 -5.15 -10.94
C LYS A 23 4.56 -6.48 -10.92
N THR A 24 3.59 -6.58 -11.81
CA THR A 24 2.86 -7.84 -12.07
C THR A 24 3.82 -9.01 -12.31
N GLY A 25 3.58 -10.13 -11.63
CA GLY A 25 4.39 -11.35 -11.66
C GLY A 25 5.46 -11.42 -10.58
N GLU A 26 5.86 -10.31 -9.97
CA GLU A 26 6.86 -10.30 -8.90
C GLU A 26 6.27 -10.85 -7.60
N LYS A 27 7.14 -11.37 -6.74
CA LYS A 27 6.74 -11.88 -5.42
C LYS A 27 6.45 -10.72 -4.49
N ALA A 28 5.26 -10.72 -3.87
CA ALA A 28 4.92 -9.80 -2.80
C ALA A 28 5.74 -10.11 -1.55
N PRO A 29 6.47 -9.14 -0.98
CA PRO A 29 7.11 -9.29 0.32
C PRO A 29 6.07 -9.60 1.40
N ASP A 30 6.34 -10.62 2.22
CA ASP A 30 5.49 -10.91 3.37
C ASP A 30 5.69 -9.85 4.45
N PHE A 31 4.63 -9.52 5.16
CA PHE A 31 4.71 -8.61 6.29
C PHE A 31 3.66 -8.93 7.36
N SER A 32 3.99 -8.50 8.57
CA SER A 32 3.05 -8.39 9.68
C SER A 32 3.14 -6.97 10.24
N ALA A 33 2.01 -6.41 10.62
CA ALA A 33 1.93 -5.04 11.12
C ALA A 33 0.83 -4.90 12.16
N ARG A 34 1.01 -3.97 13.09
CA ARG A 34 -0.06 -3.54 13.97
C ARG A 34 -1.11 -2.82 13.14
N ALA A 35 -2.35 -3.24 13.22
CA ALA A 35 -3.45 -2.73 12.42
C ALA A 35 -4.66 -2.38 13.30
N SER A 36 -5.59 -1.61 12.75
CA SER A 36 -6.83 -1.24 13.40
C SER A 36 -8.03 -1.50 12.50
N LEU A 37 -9.10 -2.03 13.07
CA LEU A 37 -10.41 -2.18 12.44
C LEU A 37 -11.48 -1.72 13.42
N ALA A 38 -12.34 -0.80 13.01
CA ALA A 38 -13.38 -0.22 13.87
C ALA A 38 -12.81 0.31 15.20
N GLY A 39 -11.62 0.92 15.19
CA GLY A 39 -10.95 1.44 16.37
C GLY A 39 -10.30 0.40 17.28
N LYS A 40 -10.33 -0.88 16.90
CA LYS A 40 -9.75 -1.98 17.69
C LYS A 40 -8.47 -2.48 17.02
N GLU A 41 -7.41 -2.52 17.81
CA GLU A 41 -6.11 -2.99 17.35
C GLU A 41 -6.03 -4.50 17.25
N PHE A 42 -5.29 -4.96 16.25
CA PHE A 42 -4.94 -6.38 16.05
C PHE A 42 -3.63 -6.50 15.29
N ASP A 43 -3.05 -7.70 15.27
CA ASP A 43 -1.87 -8.00 14.46
C ASP A 43 -2.31 -8.57 13.12
N PHE A 44 -2.06 -7.82 12.05
CA PHE A 44 -2.30 -8.25 10.67
C PHE A 44 -1.10 -9.07 10.17
N SER A 45 -1.37 -10.13 9.41
CA SER A 45 -0.37 -10.92 8.69
C SER A 45 -0.82 -11.14 7.25
N LEU A 46 -0.03 -10.68 6.27
CA LEU A 46 -0.31 -10.89 4.85
C LEU A 46 -0.39 -12.39 4.53
N LYS A 47 0.59 -13.17 5.02
CA LYS A 47 0.61 -14.63 4.83
C LYS A 47 -0.65 -15.33 5.35
N ALA A 48 -1.19 -14.88 6.49
CA ALA A 48 -2.42 -15.44 7.04
C ALA A 48 -3.66 -15.02 6.21
N ALA A 49 -3.68 -13.78 5.73
CA ALA A 49 -4.76 -13.27 4.88
C ALA A 49 -4.81 -13.98 3.52
N LEU A 50 -3.66 -14.21 2.89
CA LEU A 50 -3.54 -14.91 1.60
C LEU A 50 -4.06 -16.35 1.62
N LYS A 51 -4.09 -17.00 2.79
CA LYS A 51 -4.72 -18.34 2.94
C LYS A 51 -6.23 -18.31 2.73
N LYS A 52 -6.86 -17.14 2.89
CA LYS A 52 -8.32 -16.96 2.74
C LYS A 52 -8.71 -16.56 1.32
N GLY A 53 -7.80 -15.93 0.58
CA GLY A 53 -8.05 -15.43 -0.77
C GLY A 53 -7.05 -14.33 -1.17
N PRO A 54 -7.29 -13.64 -2.30
CA PRO A 54 -6.46 -12.52 -2.71
C PRO A 54 -6.54 -11.37 -1.70
N VAL A 55 -5.45 -10.58 -1.62
CA VAL A 55 -5.36 -9.42 -0.72
C VAL A 55 -5.12 -8.16 -1.53
N VAL A 56 -5.93 -7.14 -1.30
CA VAL A 56 -5.70 -5.78 -1.78
C VAL A 56 -4.91 -5.05 -0.70
N VAL A 57 -3.64 -4.74 -1.00
CA VAL A 57 -2.76 -3.94 -0.15
C VAL A 57 -2.66 -2.54 -0.76
N TYR A 58 -3.32 -1.55 -0.16
CA TYR A 58 -3.25 -0.18 -0.66
C TYR A 58 -2.42 0.70 0.26
N PHE A 59 -1.36 1.28 -0.31
CA PHE A 59 -0.52 2.27 0.36
C PHE A 59 -1.07 3.67 0.09
N TYR A 60 -1.14 4.50 1.13
CA TYR A 60 -1.65 5.86 1.02
C TYR A 60 -0.82 6.84 1.87
N PRO A 61 -0.75 8.13 1.48
CA PRO A 61 0.09 9.13 2.14
C PRO A 61 -0.18 9.32 3.62
N SER A 62 -1.41 9.62 4.02
CA SER A 62 -1.78 9.87 5.42
C SER A 62 -3.28 9.80 5.63
N ALA A 63 -3.70 9.21 6.74
CA ALA A 63 -5.08 9.24 7.22
C ALA A 63 -5.58 10.68 7.40
N PHE A 64 -6.88 10.89 7.23
CA PHE A 64 -7.55 12.18 7.34
C PHE A 64 -7.07 13.25 6.34
N THR A 65 -6.58 12.84 5.17
CA THR A 65 -6.27 13.76 4.06
C THR A 65 -7.19 13.51 2.88
N GLY A 66 -7.49 14.54 2.08
CA GLY A 66 -8.58 14.53 1.10
C GLY A 66 -8.64 13.28 0.21
N GLY A 67 -7.58 12.97 -0.54
CA GLY A 67 -7.56 11.80 -1.42
C GLY A 67 -7.58 10.46 -0.66
N CYS A 68 -6.98 10.40 0.54
CA CYS A 68 -6.97 9.19 1.35
C CYS A 68 -8.35 8.93 1.98
N ASN A 69 -9.07 9.98 2.37
CA ASN A 69 -10.44 9.90 2.85
C ASN A 69 -11.37 9.34 1.77
N ILE A 70 -11.24 9.85 0.52
CA ILE A 70 -12.02 9.35 -0.63
C ILE A 70 -11.75 7.87 -0.87
N GLU A 71 -10.48 7.46 -0.90
CA GLU A 71 -10.10 6.07 -1.15
C GLU A 71 -10.65 5.11 -0.08
N ALA A 72 -10.44 5.45 1.20
CA ALA A 72 -10.93 4.65 2.32
C ALA A 72 -12.46 4.54 2.33
N HIS A 73 -13.16 5.65 2.08
CA HIS A 73 -14.62 5.67 1.97
C HIS A 73 -15.12 4.81 0.81
N THR A 74 -14.51 4.95 -0.37
CA THR A 74 -14.88 4.15 -1.55
C THR A 74 -14.63 2.65 -1.32
N PHE A 75 -13.54 2.27 -0.63
CA PHE A 75 -13.35 0.89 -0.19
C PHE A 75 -14.44 0.43 0.78
N ALA A 76 -14.83 1.27 1.74
CA ALA A 76 -15.86 0.95 2.74
C ALA A 76 -17.24 0.75 2.08
N GLU A 77 -17.60 1.56 1.08
CA GLU A 77 -18.84 1.40 0.31
C GLU A 77 -18.86 0.12 -0.53
N ASN A 78 -17.70 -0.31 -1.05
CA ASN A 78 -17.58 -1.50 -1.89
C ASN A 78 -17.16 -2.76 -1.11
N LYS A 79 -17.02 -2.69 0.22
CA LYS A 79 -16.50 -3.79 1.05
C LYS A 79 -17.22 -5.12 0.78
N GLU A 80 -18.55 -5.12 0.71
CA GLU A 80 -19.35 -6.30 0.46
C GLU A 80 -19.04 -6.96 -0.90
N LYS A 81 -18.70 -6.15 -1.92
CA LYS A 81 -18.33 -6.69 -3.25
C LYS A 81 -16.95 -7.37 -3.21
N PHE A 82 -16.01 -6.84 -2.41
CA PHE A 82 -14.72 -7.49 -2.19
C PHE A 82 -14.87 -8.77 -1.37
N ASP A 83 -15.73 -8.77 -0.35
CA ASP A 83 -16.03 -9.96 0.45
C ASP A 83 -16.67 -11.07 -0.39
N ALA A 84 -17.64 -10.72 -1.23
CA ALA A 84 -18.28 -11.64 -2.16
C ALA A 84 -17.28 -12.25 -3.17
N ALA A 85 -16.22 -11.49 -3.50
CA ALA A 85 -15.11 -11.98 -4.33
C ALA A 85 -14.02 -12.69 -3.51
N GLY A 86 -14.18 -12.89 -2.20
CA GLY A 86 -13.26 -13.58 -1.31
C GLY A 86 -11.97 -12.80 -1.02
N ALA A 87 -11.94 -11.48 -1.23
CA ALA A 87 -10.75 -10.67 -1.06
C ALA A 87 -10.69 -9.98 0.31
N THR A 88 -9.50 -9.92 0.88
CA THR A 88 -9.20 -9.08 2.05
C THR A 88 -8.65 -7.73 1.58
N ILE A 89 -9.03 -6.64 2.28
CA ILE A 89 -8.51 -5.29 2.04
C ILE A 89 -7.70 -4.86 3.26
N ILE A 90 -6.52 -4.29 3.04
CA ILE A 90 -5.69 -3.66 4.07
C ILE A 90 -5.06 -2.38 3.53
N GLY A 91 -5.29 -1.26 4.21
CA GLY A 91 -4.58 -0.02 3.97
C GLY A 91 -3.28 0.02 4.76
N VAL A 92 -2.25 0.65 4.22
CA VAL A 92 -0.93 0.77 4.86
C VAL A 92 -0.44 2.21 4.73
N SER A 93 -0.07 2.83 5.84
CA SER A 93 0.52 4.17 5.87
C SER A 93 1.52 4.30 7.01
N GLN A 94 2.28 5.40 7.02
CA GLN A 94 3.20 5.69 8.11
C GLN A 94 2.53 6.34 9.33
N ASP A 95 1.21 6.47 9.32
CA ASP A 95 0.45 6.95 10.47
C ASP A 95 0.66 6.06 11.70
N SER A 96 0.69 6.69 12.88
CA SER A 96 0.71 5.96 14.16
C SER A 96 -0.55 5.12 14.34
N ILE A 97 -0.44 4.01 15.09
CA ILE A 97 -1.60 3.14 15.36
C ILE A 97 -2.73 3.90 16.07
N ALA A 98 -2.39 4.86 16.95
CA ALA A 98 -3.39 5.69 17.61
C ALA A 98 -4.21 6.54 16.61
N ARG A 99 -3.54 7.09 15.58
CA ARG A 99 -4.20 7.83 14.51
C ARG A 99 -5.06 6.91 13.65
N LEU A 100 -4.57 5.71 13.35
CA LEU A 100 -5.32 4.69 12.60
C LEU A 100 -6.52 4.13 13.37
N ASN A 101 -6.48 4.07 14.70
CA ASN A 101 -7.64 3.71 15.52
C ASN A 101 -8.81 4.68 15.27
N ALA A 102 -8.53 5.98 15.29
CA ALA A 102 -9.53 6.98 14.99
C ALA A 102 -10.03 6.89 13.52
N PHE A 103 -9.11 6.70 12.56
CA PHE A 103 -9.45 6.64 11.13
C PHE A 103 -10.29 5.41 10.78
N SER A 104 -9.94 4.23 11.32
CA SER A 104 -10.67 2.99 11.06
C SER A 104 -12.09 2.99 11.64
N ALA A 105 -12.32 3.72 12.74
CA ALA A 105 -13.63 3.83 13.38
C ALA A 105 -14.51 4.92 12.76
N ASP A 106 -13.92 5.91 12.08
CA ASP A 106 -14.65 7.07 11.57
C ASP A 106 -15.67 6.68 10.51
N PRO A 107 -16.97 6.99 10.72
CA PRO A 107 -18.05 6.60 9.81
C PRO A 107 -17.95 7.26 8.43
N GLN A 108 -17.25 8.39 8.31
CA GLN A 108 -17.08 9.10 7.05
C GLN A 108 -15.96 8.53 6.17
N TYR A 109 -15.08 7.66 6.73
CA TYR A 109 -13.91 7.15 6.02
C TYR A 109 -13.90 5.62 5.98
N CYS A 110 -13.23 4.95 6.90
CA CYS A 110 -13.19 3.50 6.92
C CYS A 110 -14.50 2.84 7.41
N ALA A 111 -15.36 3.61 8.07
CA ALA A 111 -16.70 3.23 8.53
C ALA A 111 -16.72 1.94 9.39
N GLY A 112 -15.64 1.64 10.09
CA GLY A 112 -15.50 0.38 10.84
C GLY A 112 -15.38 -0.87 9.96
N LYS A 113 -15.28 -0.71 8.62
CA LYS A 113 -15.29 -1.81 7.64
C LYS A 113 -13.92 -2.12 7.05
N ILE A 114 -13.03 -1.12 6.98
CA ILE A 114 -11.70 -1.25 6.36
C ILE A 114 -10.63 -1.28 7.43
N ALA A 115 -9.80 -2.32 7.38
CA ALA A 115 -8.62 -2.42 8.22
C ALA A 115 -7.49 -1.54 7.68
N VAL A 116 -6.76 -0.88 8.58
CA VAL A 116 -5.60 -0.05 8.27
C VAL A 116 -4.44 -0.41 9.18
N ALA A 117 -3.24 -0.52 8.61
CA ALA A 117 -2.02 -0.96 9.28
C ALA A 117 -0.97 0.15 9.35
N SER A 118 -0.23 0.21 10.45
CA SER A 118 0.84 1.16 10.68
C SER A 118 2.16 0.61 10.17
N ASP A 119 2.79 1.35 9.26
CA ASP A 119 4.16 1.15 8.75
C ASP A 119 5.01 2.36 9.17
N ALA A 120 5.05 2.64 10.47
CA ALA A 120 5.58 3.89 11.02
C ALA A 120 7.04 4.20 10.61
N ASP A 121 7.85 3.20 10.35
CA ASP A 121 9.23 3.33 9.88
C ASP A 121 9.36 3.29 8.34
N GLY A 122 8.28 2.98 7.62
CA GLY A 122 8.25 2.85 6.17
C GLY A 122 8.93 1.60 5.63
N ALA A 123 9.18 0.60 6.47
CA ALA A 123 9.89 -0.63 6.08
C ALA A 123 9.07 -1.48 5.10
N ILE A 124 7.75 -1.56 5.30
CA ILE A 124 6.84 -2.30 4.43
C ILE A 124 6.79 -1.62 3.05
N ALA A 125 6.52 -0.31 3.02
CA ALA A 125 6.50 0.46 1.79
C ALA A 125 7.81 0.33 1.01
N LYS A 126 8.95 0.42 1.69
CA LYS A 126 10.28 0.21 1.11
C LYS A 126 10.43 -1.18 0.50
N ALA A 127 9.96 -2.23 1.18
CA ALA A 127 10.03 -3.61 0.65
C ALA A 127 9.20 -3.78 -0.63
N TYR A 128 8.11 -3.01 -0.78
CA TYR A 128 7.28 -2.95 -1.99
C TYR A 128 7.82 -2.00 -3.06
N GLY A 129 9.02 -1.45 -2.86
CA GLY A 129 9.68 -0.56 -3.83
C GLY A 129 9.08 0.84 -3.88
N LEU A 130 8.33 1.25 -2.85
CA LEU A 130 7.66 2.55 -2.83
C LEU A 130 8.55 3.66 -2.30
N THR A 131 8.38 4.84 -2.89
CA THR A 131 9.04 6.07 -2.44
C THR A 131 8.25 6.76 -1.34
N LYS A 132 8.95 7.59 -0.58
CA LYS A 132 8.35 8.44 0.44
C LYS A 132 8.76 9.90 0.25
N THR A 133 7.90 10.81 0.69
CA THR A 133 8.13 12.25 0.65
C THR A 133 7.81 12.83 2.01
N ASP A 134 8.68 13.68 2.54
CA ASP A 134 8.40 14.36 3.79
C ASP A 134 7.27 15.40 3.60
N PRO A 135 6.38 15.55 4.58
CA PRO A 135 5.34 16.56 4.54
C PRO A 135 5.96 17.96 4.60
N ARG A 136 5.27 18.94 4.03
CA ARG A 136 5.66 20.35 4.22
C ARG A 136 5.53 20.72 5.70
N ALA A 137 6.45 21.52 6.20
CA ALA A 137 6.41 22.00 7.59
C ALA A 137 5.05 22.65 7.90
N GLY A 138 4.45 22.27 9.03
CA GLY A 138 3.15 22.77 9.46
C GLY A 138 1.95 22.23 8.67
N MET A 139 2.13 21.16 7.89
CA MET A 139 1.02 20.51 7.17
C MET A 139 0.06 19.84 8.15
N LYS A 140 -1.24 20.12 7.99
CA LYS A 140 -2.31 19.59 8.82
C LYS A 140 -3.27 18.73 8.02
N ASP A 141 -3.87 17.78 8.70
CA ASP A 141 -4.97 16.99 8.16
C ASP A 141 -6.29 17.78 8.11
N THR A 142 -7.35 17.17 7.60
CA THR A 142 -8.68 17.80 7.49
C THR A 142 -9.32 18.16 8.83
N ARG A 143 -8.79 17.67 9.94
CA ARG A 143 -9.22 17.98 11.32
C ARG A 143 -8.37 19.09 11.96
N GLY A 144 -7.34 19.58 11.26
CA GLY A 144 -6.41 20.59 11.77
C GLY A 144 -5.28 19.99 12.64
N VAL A 145 -5.12 18.66 12.66
CA VAL A 145 -4.04 17.97 13.40
C VAL A 145 -2.79 17.92 12.53
N ASP A 146 -1.62 18.18 13.14
CA ASP A 146 -0.35 18.14 12.44
C ASP A 146 -0.03 16.73 11.92
N ILE A 147 0.60 16.67 10.74
CA ILE A 147 1.09 15.43 10.14
C ILE A 147 2.60 15.40 10.37
N ASP A 148 3.06 14.46 11.19
CA ASP A 148 4.43 14.35 11.71
C ASP A 148 5.22 13.16 11.13
N HIS A 149 4.72 12.55 10.06
CA HIS A 149 5.34 11.39 9.42
C HIS A 149 5.46 11.60 7.90
N ALA A 150 6.33 10.84 7.24
CA ALA A 150 6.50 10.89 5.79
C ALA A 150 5.29 10.28 5.05
N PHE A 151 5.08 10.73 3.83
CA PHE A 151 4.04 10.25 2.92
C PHE A 151 4.57 9.13 2.04
N THR A 152 3.96 7.97 2.11
CA THR A 152 4.15 6.91 1.13
C THR A 152 3.38 7.26 -0.14
N GLU A 153 3.96 7.05 -1.30
CA GLU A 153 3.25 7.23 -2.58
C GLU A 153 2.03 6.30 -2.67
N ARG A 154 0.94 6.82 -3.26
CA ARG A 154 -0.30 6.06 -3.40
C ARG A 154 -0.14 4.99 -4.45
N THR A 155 -0.10 3.75 -3.99
CA THR A 155 0.03 2.57 -4.83
C THR A 155 -0.76 1.41 -4.25
N THR A 156 -1.52 0.73 -5.08
CA THR A 156 -2.31 -0.44 -4.67
C THR A 156 -1.78 -1.68 -5.37
N PHE A 157 -1.57 -2.73 -4.59
CA PHE A 157 -1.16 -4.04 -5.06
C PHE A 157 -2.28 -5.05 -4.82
N ILE A 158 -2.62 -5.81 -5.85
CA ILE A 158 -3.49 -6.98 -5.73
C ILE A 158 -2.58 -8.20 -5.65
N VAL A 159 -2.60 -8.88 -4.51
CA VAL A 159 -1.73 -10.02 -4.22
C VAL A 159 -2.55 -11.31 -4.29
N THR A 160 -2.09 -12.26 -5.08
CA THR A 160 -2.70 -13.59 -5.24
C THR A 160 -2.37 -14.50 -4.06
N PRO A 161 -3.15 -15.58 -3.81
CA PRO A 161 -2.88 -16.52 -2.73
C PRO A 161 -1.50 -17.18 -2.74
N ASP A 162 -0.84 -17.26 -3.91
CA ASP A 162 0.55 -17.73 -4.06
C ASP A 162 1.60 -16.62 -3.84
N ALA A 163 1.19 -15.50 -3.24
CA ALA A 163 2.02 -14.35 -2.91
C ALA A 163 2.71 -13.70 -4.11
N LYS A 164 2.01 -13.59 -5.25
CA LYS A 164 2.47 -12.81 -6.41
C LYS A 164 1.64 -11.55 -6.59
N ILE A 165 2.27 -10.51 -7.10
CA ILE A 165 1.57 -9.31 -7.54
C ILE A 165 0.81 -9.62 -8.83
N ALA A 166 -0.52 -9.57 -8.79
CA ALA A 166 -1.36 -9.71 -9.99
C ALA A 166 -1.51 -8.38 -10.71
N THR A 167 -1.59 -7.30 -9.96
CA THR A 167 -1.79 -5.95 -10.51
C THR A 167 -1.14 -4.93 -9.58
N THR A 168 -0.47 -3.95 -10.17
CA THR A 168 0.02 -2.73 -9.49
C THR A 168 -0.72 -1.53 -10.09
N LEU A 169 -1.27 -0.66 -9.24
CA LEU A 169 -1.96 0.57 -9.61
C LEU A 169 -1.25 1.73 -8.92
N SER A 170 -0.77 2.72 -9.66
CA SER A 170 -0.04 3.87 -9.13
C SER A 170 -0.73 5.17 -9.51
N SER A 171 -1.02 6.04 -8.54
CA SER A 171 -1.53 7.38 -8.86
C SER A 171 -0.54 8.20 -9.66
N ASN A 172 0.76 8.01 -9.43
CA ASN A 172 1.81 8.77 -10.10
C ASN A 172 2.04 8.30 -11.54
N ASP A 173 2.10 7.00 -11.76
CA ASP A 173 2.43 6.42 -13.08
C ASP A 173 1.20 6.31 -13.97
N ASP A 174 0.08 5.80 -13.43
CA ASP A 174 -1.15 5.53 -14.18
C ASP A 174 -2.07 6.75 -14.27
N LYS A 175 -1.77 7.83 -13.53
CA LYS A 175 -2.59 9.07 -13.47
C LYS A 175 -4.04 8.84 -13.06
N ILE A 176 -4.27 7.86 -12.17
CA ILE A 176 -5.59 7.49 -11.68
C ILE A 176 -5.94 8.17 -10.36
N SER A 177 -7.22 8.40 -10.16
CA SER A 177 -7.75 8.99 -8.93
C SER A 177 -7.79 7.99 -7.78
N PRO A 178 -7.93 8.44 -6.52
CA PRO A 178 -8.14 7.55 -5.37
C PRO A 178 -9.33 6.60 -5.53
N ALA A 179 -10.43 7.03 -6.14
CA ALA A 179 -11.59 6.18 -6.41
C ALA A 179 -11.29 5.12 -7.48
N ASP A 180 -10.54 5.48 -8.55
CA ASP A 180 -10.15 4.54 -9.59
C ASP A 180 -9.31 3.36 -9.04
N HIS A 181 -8.49 3.59 -8.00
CA HIS A 181 -7.76 2.51 -7.33
C HIS A 181 -8.73 1.43 -6.84
N VAL A 182 -9.86 1.82 -6.25
CA VAL A 182 -10.85 0.89 -5.70
C VAL A 182 -11.57 0.12 -6.82
N GLU A 183 -12.04 0.83 -7.84
CA GLU A 183 -12.78 0.22 -8.95
C GLU A 183 -11.90 -0.78 -9.72
N LYS A 184 -10.67 -0.36 -10.06
CA LYS A 184 -9.70 -1.22 -10.76
C LYS A 184 -9.25 -2.40 -9.89
N SER A 185 -9.10 -2.23 -8.58
CA SER A 185 -8.80 -3.31 -7.64
C SER A 185 -9.92 -4.36 -7.62
N LEU A 186 -11.17 -3.92 -7.56
CA LEU A 186 -12.31 -4.84 -7.58
C LEU A 186 -12.40 -5.62 -8.89
N ALA A 187 -12.14 -4.96 -10.02
CA ALA A 187 -12.09 -5.63 -11.32
C ALA A 187 -10.98 -6.70 -11.38
N ALA A 188 -9.77 -6.35 -10.91
CA ALA A 188 -8.64 -7.29 -10.87
C ALA A 188 -8.90 -8.47 -9.92
N VAL A 189 -9.46 -8.25 -8.74
CA VAL A 189 -9.85 -9.31 -7.81
C VAL A 189 -10.84 -10.26 -8.46
N LYS A 190 -11.89 -9.76 -9.13
CA LYS A 190 -12.87 -10.58 -9.83
C LYS A 190 -12.23 -11.46 -10.91
N GLN A 191 -11.29 -10.90 -11.69
CA GLN A 191 -10.56 -11.67 -12.72
C GLN A 191 -9.78 -12.84 -12.10
N ILE A 192 -9.08 -12.62 -10.97
CA ILE A 192 -8.32 -13.66 -10.28
C ILE A 192 -9.24 -14.77 -9.78
N THR A 193 -10.38 -14.42 -9.20
CA THR A 193 -11.29 -15.39 -8.59
C THR A 193 -12.12 -16.16 -9.61
N THR A 194 -12.44 -15.57 -10.76
CA THR A 194 -13.15 -16.26 -11.87
C THR A 194 -12.21 -17.11 -12.73
N ALA A 195 -10.93 -16.74 -12.85
CA ALA A 195 -9.92 -17.51 -13.59
C ALA A 195 -9.44 -18.78 -12.86
N LYS A 196 -9.89 -19.03 -11.61
CA LYS A 196 -9.58 -20.27 -10.89
C LYS A 196 -10.43 -21.39 -11.48
N PRO A 197 -9.87 -22.35 -12.29
CA PRO A 197 -10.63 -23.50 -12.74
C PRO A 197 -11.10 -24.27 -11.51
N GLY A 198 -12.36 -24.71 -11.53
CA GLY A 198 -12.93 -25.49 -10.44
C GLY A 198 -11.95 -26.59 -10.04
N ALA A 199 -11.72 -26.71 -8.75
CA ALA A 199 -11.09 -27.89 -8.17
C ALA A 199 -12.02 -29.08 -8.50
N ASN A 200 -11.60 -29.90 -9.46
CA ASN A 200 -12.11 -31.24 -9.65
C ASN A 200 -11.49 -32.15 -8.60
#